data_ed447f6f75dc61a13659fea3d726f90c
#
_entry.id   ed447f6f75dc61a13659fea3d726f90c
#
_cell.length_a   1.000
_cell.length_b   1.000
_cell.length_c   1.000
_cell.angle_alpha   90.00
_cell.angle_beta   90.00
_cell.angle_gamma   90.00
#
_symmetry.space_group_name_H-M   'P 1'
#
loop_
_entity.id
_entity.type
_entity.pdbx_description
1 polymer ?
#
loop_
_entity_poly.entity_id
_entity_poly.type
_entity_poly.pdbx_seq_one_letter_code
_entity_poly.pdbx_strand_id
1 'polypeptide(L)'
;SEEHVDFITLSGFYIEKAATTWAPPAAYQDGMVGPHWAYGWIIEDCEIVNSKCCGISLGKYYDAENDHYFTRKHVKSATQMERDAVCRGQYHGWLKEKVGSHIIRRCNIHDCQQTGIVGRMGCVFSTIEDNHIHHINNMMELGGAEISAIKLHAAIDVVIRRNHIHHSTMGIWLDWEAQGARVSQNLLHDNDVPEGSTKLEGGMESQDIFVEVGHGPTLIDNNIMLSRYGLRVATEGVAMVHNLILGAFTMVGSGVDNWVDGREQRRYTPYHIRHRTEVAGMMTILHGDNRFYNNIFVQGHPITNEEPKESPFHQQVCLLYTSPSPRDRQ
;
A
#
# COMPACT_ATOMS: atom_id res chain seq x y z
N SER A 1 -21.39 1.57 5.37
CA SER A 1 -22.60 2.16 5.92
C SER A 1 -22.22 3.35 6.80
N GLU A 2 -23.05 4.36 6.84
CA GLU A 2 -22.87 5.49 7.76
C GLU A 2 -23.06 5.07 9.23
N GLU A 3 -23.66 3.91 9.43
CA GLU A 3 -23.83 3.30 10.74
C GLU A 3 -22.86 2.14 10.90
N HIS A 4 -22.25 2.03 12.06
CA HIS A 4 -21.38 0.93 12.42
C HIS A 4 -22.18 -0.39 12.44
N VAL A 5 -21.79 -1.33 11.57
CA VAL A 5 -22.30 -2.69 11.60
C VAL A 5 -21.13 -3.60 11.90
N ASP A 6 -20.93 -3.90 13.16
CA ASP A 6 -19.75 -4.57 13.65
C ASP A 6 -19.91 -6.10 13.73
N PHE A 7 -18.79 -6.81 13.81
CA PHE A 7 -18.71 -8.26 14.05
C PHE A 7 -19.45 -9.13 13.02
N ILE A 8 -19.42 -8.74 11.74
CA ILE A 8 -19.96 -9.55 10.66
C ILE A 8 -18.91 -10.58 10.22
N THR A 9 -19.34 -11.81 10.03
CA THR A 9 -18.55 -12.84 9.33
C THR A 9 -19.17 -13.12 7.98
N LEU A 10 -18.37 -12.95 6.92
CA LEU A 10 -18.69 -13.33 5.55
C LEU A 10 -17.81 -14.52 5.17
N SER A 11 -18.40 -15.69 4.96
CA SER A 11 -17.65 -16.93 4.73
C SER A 11 -18.23 -17.78 3.61
N GLY A 12 -17.36 -18.27 2.71
CA GLY A 12 -17.75 -19.24 1.67
C GLY A 12 -18.55 -18.67 0.50
N PHE A 13 -18.46 -17.37 0.22
CA PHE A 13 -19.18 -16.74 -0.88
C PHE A 13 -18.34 -16.65 -2.15
N TYR A 14 -19.02 -16.82 -3.29
CA TYR A 14 -18.52 -16.41 -4.59
C TYR A 14 -19.16 -15.07 -4.97
N ILE A 15 -18.34 -14.01 -5.08
CA ILE A 15 -18.78 -12.63 -5.31
C ILE A 15 -18.16 -12.14 -6.62
N GLU A 16 -19.00 -11.84 -7.60
CA GLU A 16 -18.53 -11.48 -8.92
C GLU A 16 -19.25 -10.29 -9.57
N LYS A 17 -18.59 -9.68 -10.56
CA LYS A 17 -19.20 -8.78 -11.56
C LYS A 17 -19.83 -7.52 -10.97
N ALA A 18 -19.11 -6.81 -10.11
CA ALA A 18 -19.55 -5.49 -9.66
C ALA A 18 -18.83 -4.38 -10.40
N ALA A 19 -19.60 -3.39 -10.82
CA ALA A 19 -19.09 -2.16 -11.41
C ALA A 19 -18.83 -1.11 -10.32
N THR A 20 -17.87 -1.40 -9.44
CA THR A 20 -17.44 -0.43 -8.43
C THR A 20 -16.82 0.80 -9.10
N THR A 21 -16.97 1.95 -8.48
CA THR A 21 -16.51 3.22 -9.04
C THR A 21 -15.01 3.38 -8.85
N TRP A 22 -14.32 3.78 -9.92
CA TRP A 22 -12.93 4.21 -9.79
C TRP A 22 -12.85 5.45 -8.91
N ALA A 23 -11.89 5.47 -8.03
CA ALA A 23 -11.62 6.62 -7.17
C ALA A 23 -10.14 6.99 -7.19
N PRO A 24 -9.83 8.30 -7.26
CA PRO A 24 -8.46 8.78 -7.18
C PRO A 24 -7.89 8.63 -5.77
N PRO A 25 -6.58 8.87 -5.60
CA PRO A 25 -5.95 8.96 -4.29
C PRO A 25 -6.72 9.89 -3.35
N ALA A 26 -6.74 9.56 -2.07
CA ALA A 26 -7.41 10.29 -1.00
C ALA A 26 -8.96 10.34 -1.08
N ALA A 27 -9.58 9.82 -2.12
CA ALA A 27 -11.03 9.70 -2.20
C ALA A 27 -11.54 8.41 -1.54
N TYR A 28 -12.83 8.35 -1.30
CA TYR A 28 -13.48 7.14 -0.84
C TYR A 28 -13.51 6.08 -1.95
N GLN A 29 -13.09 4.86 -1.64
CA GLN A 29 -13.01 3.76 -2.60
C GLN A 29 -13.95 2.62 -2.17
N ASP A 30 -14.96 2.35 -2.99
CA ASP A 30 -15.87 1.25 -2.78
C ASP A 30 -15.27 -0.06 -3.30
N GLY A 31 -15.40 -1.12 -2.51
CA GLY A 31 -15.18 -2.49 -2.95
C GLY A 31 -16.48 -3.21 -3.29
N MET A 32 -16.36 -4.41 -3.86
CA MET A 32 -17.52 -5.30 -4.02
C MET A 32 -18.10 -5.67 -2.66
N VAL A 33 -17.24 -5.76 -1.66
CA VAL A 33 -17.56 -6.05 -0.27
C VAL A 33 -16.59 -5.33 0.65
N GLY A 34 -17.02 -5.08 1.88
CA GLY A 34 -16.12 -4.57 2.91
C GLY A 34 -16.84 -3.93 4.09
N PRO A 35 -16.15 -3.88 5.22
CA PRO A 35 -16.70 -3.35 6.47
C PRO A 35 -16.89 -1.84 6.46
N HIS A 36 -16.17 -1.12 5.60
CA HIS A 36 -16.13 0.33 5.58
C HIS A 36 -15.69 0.92 6.94
N TRP A 37 -16.53 1.70 7.58
CA TRP A 37 -16.26 2.33 8.87
C TRP A 37 -16.89 1.51 10.00
N ALA A 38 -16.38 0.29 10.21
CA ALA A 38 -16.88 -0.68 11.17
C ALA A 38 -15.74 -1.38 11.93
N TYR A 39 -16.09 -2.29 12.82
CA TYR A 39 -15.15 -3.00 13.68
C TYR A 39 -15.32 -4.52 13.60
N GLY A 40 -14.21 -5.25 13.59
CA GLY A 40 -14.16 -6.68 13.85
C GLY A 40 -14.84 -7.58 12.81
N TRP A 41 -14.83 -7.21 11.53
CA TRP A 41 -15.33 -8.10 10.48
C TRP A 41 -14.35 -9.23 10.16
N ILE A 42 -14.90 -10.38 9.78
CA ILE A 42 -14.15 -11.51 9.24
C ILE A 42 -14.65 -11.77 7.82
N ILE A 43 -13.76 -11.75 6.84
CA ILE A 43 -14.03 -12.15 5.45
C ILE A 43 -13.12 -13.34 5.18
N GLU A 44 -13.70 -14.51 4.97
CA GLU A 44 -12.93 -15.74 4.85
C GLU A 44 -13.51 -16.75 3.86
N ASP A 45 -12.63 -17.57 3.31
CA ASP A 45 -13.01 -18.68 2.42
C ASP A 45 -13.89 -18.23 1.24
N CYS A 46 -13.72 -16.97 0.78
CA CYS A 46 -14.48 -16.36 -0.30
C CYS A 46 -13.67 -16.31 -1.60
N GLU A 47 -14.37 -16.37 -2.73
CA GLU A 47 -13.81 -16.00 -4.03
C GLU A 47 -14.42 -14.66 -4.47
N ILE A 48 -13.54 -13.68 -4.75
CA ILE A 48 -13.93 -12.29 -5.11
C ILE A 48 -13.29 -11.94 -6.44
N VAL A 49 -14.12 -11.80 -7.47
CA VAL A 49 -13.64 -11.79 -8.85
C VAL A 49 -14.38 -10.81 -9.75
N ASN A 50 -13.69 -10.32 -10.78
CA ASN A 50 -14.28 -9.47 -11.80
C ASN A 50 -14.90 -8.17 -11.26
N SER A 51 -14.18 -7.49 -10.35
CA SER A 51 -14.54 -6.13 -9.97
C SER A 51 -14.04 -5.13 -11.03
N LYS A 52 -14.88 -4.16 -11.39
CA LYS A 52 -14.42 -3.07 -12.26
C LYS A 52 -13.31 -2.24 -11.62
N CYS A 53 -13.32 -2.10 -10.30
CA CYS A 53 -12.27 -1.40 -9.56
C CYS A 53 -11.75 -2.25 -8.40
N CYS A 54 -12.29 -2.09 -7.20
CA CYS A 54 -11.75 -2.74 -6.00
C CYS A 54 -12.54 -4.00 -5.62
N GLY A 55 -11.83 -5.03 -5.17
CA GLY A 55 -12.44 -6.25 -4.64
C GLY A 55 -12.99 -6.02 -3.23
N ILE A 56 -12.12 -5.87 -2.25
CA ILE A 56 -12.49 -5.60 -0.84
C ILE A 56 -12.09 -4.19 -0.47
N SER A 57 -12.98 -3.44 0.19
CA SER A 57 -12.67 -2.14 0.80
C SER A 57 -12.79 -2.22 2.32
N LEU A 58 -11.67 -1.98 3.01
CA LEU A 58 -11.63 -1.87 4.48
C LEU A 58 -12.04 -0.48 4.98
N GLY A 59 -12.40 0.39 4.04
CA GLY A 59 -13.06 1.65 4.32
C GLY A 59 -12.15 2.82 4.66
N LYS A 60 -12.81 3.95 4.74
CA LYS A 60 -12.27 5.26 5.07
C LYS A 60 -13.33 6.01 5.88
N TYR A 61 -12.93 6.93 6.73
CA TYR A 61 -13.87 7.92 7.25
C TYR A 61 -14.44 8.74 6.07
N TYR A 62 -15.75 8.67 5.86
CA TYR A 62 -16.40 9.47 4.84
C TYR A 62 -16.40 10.94 5.25
N ASP A 63 -15.79 11.78 4.44
CA ASP A 63 -15.68 13.21 4.65
C ASP A 63 -16.29 13.99 3.48
N ALA A 64 -17.57 14.32 3.60
CA ALA A 64 -18.32 15.05 2.57
C ALA A 64 -17.65 16.37 2.14
N GLU A 65 -16.82 16.97 2.99
CA GLU A 65 -16.09 18.18 2.65
C GLU A 65 -14.79 17.89 1.86
N ASN A 66 -14.27 16.68 1.96
CA ASN A 66 -12.95 16.32 1.42
C ASN A 66 -12.99 15.29 0.30
N ASP A 67 -14.08 14.51 0.20
CA ASP A 67 -14.14 13.39 -0.74
C ASP A 67 -14.58 13.79 -2.17
N HIS A 68 -14.67 15.05 -2.47
CA HIS A 68 -15.03 15.60 -3.78
C HIS A 68 -13.83 16.23 -4.51
N TYR A 69 -12.78 15.45 -4.71
CA TYR A 69 -11.51 15.92 -5.28
C TYR A 69 -11.66 16.71 -6.58
N PHE A 70 -12.48 16.24 -7.51
CA PHE A 70 -12.60 16.84 -8.84
C PHE A 70 -13.72 17.90 -8.97
N THR A 71 -14.55 18.10 -7.96
CA THR A 71 -15.75 18.92 -8.07
C THR A 71 -15.65 20.29 -7.39
N ARG A 72 -14.56 20.54 -6.65
CA ARG A 72 -14.38 21.79 -5.90
C ARG A 72 -13.64 22.85 -6.70
N LYS A 73 -14.01 24.10 -6.51
CA LYS A 73 -13.33 25.28 -7.07
C LYS A 73 -11.89 25.41 -6.55
N HIS A 74 -11.60 24.88 -5.38
CA HIS A 74 -10.27 24.89 -4.79
C HIS A 74 -9.83 23.44 -4.56
N VAL A 75 -8.94 22.97 -5.40
CA VAL A 75 -8.36 21.63 -5.30
C VAL A 75 -7.30 21.62 -4.20
N LYS A 76 -7.54 20.86 -3.15
CA LYS A 76 -6.50 20.55 -2.16
C LYS A 76 -5.57 19.48 -2.74
N SER A 77 -4.31 19.48 -2.36
CA SER A 77 -3.43 18.36 -2.68
C SER A 77 -3.92 17.07 -1.99
N ALA A 78 -3.66 15.91 -2.60
CA ALA A 78 -4.01 14.61 -2.01
C ALA A 78 -3.45 14.47 -0.58
N THR A 79 -2.23 14.93 -0.36
CA THR A 79 -1.55 15.05 0.92
C THR A 79 -2.36 15.80 1.97
N GLN A 80 -2.90 16.96 1.60
CA GLN A 80 -3.71 17.75 2.51
C GLN A 80 -5.05 17.07 2.80
N MET A 81 -5.63 16.41 1.81
CA MET A 81 -6.88 15.68 1.99
C MET A 81 -6.73 14.53 2.98
N GLU A 82 -5.61 13.80 2.92
CA GLU A 82 -5.32 12.71 3.89
C GLU A 82 -5.20 13.27 5.31
N ARG A 83 -4.43 14.34 5.51
CA ARG A 83 -4.30 14.96 6.83
C ARG A 83 -5.63 15.46 7.38
N ASP A 84 -6.43 16.11 6.52
CA ASP A 84 -7.75 16.59 6.91
C ASP A 84 -8.67 15.43 7.29
N ALA A 85 -8.66 14.34 6.53
CA ALA A 85 -9.48 13.15 6.82
C ALA A 85 -9.09 12.51 8.16
N VAL A 86 -7.80 12.37 8.45
CA VAL A 86 -7.31 11.85 9.73
C VAL A 86 -7.75 12.74 10.89
N CYS A 87 -7.54 14.04 10.80
CA CYS A 87 -7.94 14.98 11.87
C CYS A 87 -9.46 14.99 12.11
N ARG A 88 -10.25 14.91 11.05
CA ARG A 88 -11.72 14.84 11.18
C ARG A 88 -12.18 13.49 11.69
N GLY A 89 -11.61 12.42 11.23
CA GLY A 89 -11.88 11.07 11.74
C GLY A 89 -11.60 10.96 13.24
N GLN A 90 -10.50 11.54 13.70
CA GLN A 90 -10.17 11.64 15.12
C GLN A 90 -11.26 12.38 15.90
N TYR A 91 -11.66 13.53 15.42
CA TYR A 91 -12.73 14.32 16.04
C TYR A 91 -14.05 13.54 16.12
N HIS A 92 -14.34 12.71 15.13
CA HIS A 92 -15.53 11.86 15.07
C HIS A 92 -15.35 10.45 15.65
N GLY A 93 -14.29 10.22 16.42
CA GLY A 93 -14.13 9.02 17.22
C GLY A 93 -13.47 7.86 16.47
N TRP A 94 -12.51 8.15 15.59
CA TRP A 94 -11.62 7.12 15.05
C TRP A 94 -10.72 6.58 16.17
N LEU A 95 -11.16 5.51 16.79
CA LEU A 95 -10.54 4.89 17.95
C LEU A 95 -10.34 3.39 17.70
N LYS A 96 -9.30 2.82 18.30
CA LYS A 96 -8.95 1.41 18.22
C LYS A 96 -10.11 0.47 18.57
N GLU A 97 -10.93 0.87 19.50
CA GLU A 97 -12.05 0.08 20.02
C GLU A 97 -13.32 0.20 19.17
N LYS A 98 -13.29 1.03 18.11
CA LYS A 98 -14.48 1.34 17.32
C LYS A 98 -14.34 1.06 15.84
N VAL A 99 -13.12 1.06 15.29
CA VAL A 99 -12.88 0.94 13.86
C VAL A 99 -11.70 0.01 13.60
N GLY A 100 -11.80 -0.83 12.58
CA GLY A 100 -10.72 -1.71 12.17
C GLY A 100 -10.78 -3.10 12.79
N SER A 101 -9.61 -3.68 13.06
CA SER A 101 -9.48 -5.05 13.63
C SER A 101 -10.17 -6.13 12.77
N HIS A 102 -10.16 -5.97 11.46
CA HIS A 102 -10.73 -6.93 10.52
C HIS A 102 -9.78 -8.08 10.26
N ILE A 103 -10.33 -9.22 9.86
CA ILE A 103 -9.57 -10.40 9.41
C ILE A 103 -10.03 -10.75 8.01
N ILE A 104 -9.09 -10.72 7.05
CA ILE A 104 -9.32 -11.19 5.68
C ILE A 104 -8.40 -12.38 5.46
N ARG A 105 -8.99 -13.58 5.28
CA ARG A 105 -8.17 -14.79 5.19
C ARG A 105 -8.76 -15.86 4.28
N ARG A 106 -7.85 -16.65 3.68
CA ARG A 106 -8.16 -17.79 2.83
C ARG A 106 -9.13 -17.45 1.69
N CYS A 107 -9.04 -16.22 1.21
CA CYS A 107 -9.80 -15.75 0.06
C CYS A 107 -8.97 -15.88 -1.22
N ASN A 108 -9.66 -16.18 -2.33
CA ASN A 108 -9.13 -16.05 -3.68
C ASN A 108 -9.66 -14.75 -4.28
N ILE A 109 -8.76 -13.77 -4.54
CA ILE A 109 -9.15 -12.43 -4.99
C ILE A 109 -8.44 -12.15 -6.30
N HIS A 110 -9.21 -11.97 -7.38
CA HIS A 110 -8.58 -11.83 -8.69
C HIS A 110 -9.42 -11.05 -9.70
N ASP A 111 -8.78 -10.63 -10.80
CA ASP A 111 -9.40 -9.89 -11.88
C ASP A 111 -10.15 -8.63 -11.42
N CYS A 112 -9.60 -7.94 -10.42
CA CYS A 112 -10.05 -6.63 -9.95
C CYS A 112 -9.20 -5.55 -10.63
N GLN A 113 -9.84 -4.55 -11.28
CA GLN A 113 -9.13 -3.67 -12.20
C GLN A 113 -8.52 -2.41 -11.56
N GLN A 114 -8.63 -2.26 -10.25
CA GLN A 114 -7.88 -1.24 -9.51
C GLN A 114 -7.10 -1.86 -8.34
N THR A 115 -7.77 -2.46 -7.39
CA THR A 115 -7.12 -3.02 -6.20
C THR A 115 -7.82 -4.30 -5.75
N GLY A 116 -7.06 -5.30 -5.32
CA GLY A 116 -7.64 -6.50 -4.70
C GLY A 116 -8.23 -6.16 -3.34
N ILE A 117 -7.42 -5.61 -2.43
CA ILE A 117 -7.84 -5.13 -1.10
C ILE A 117 -7.35 -3.70 -0.94
N VAL A 118 -8.27 -2.77 -0.76
CA VAL A 118 -7.96 -1.38 -0.47
C VAL A 118 -8.40 -1.02 0.94
N GLY A 119 -7.65 -0.18 1.63
CA GLY A 119 -8.03 0.33 2.94
C GLY A 119 -7.39 1.68 3.21
N ARG A 120 -8.15 2.49 3.91
CA ARG A 120 -7.65 3.70 4.52
C ARG A 120 -7.97 3.60 6.00
N MET A 121 -7.95 4.57 6.73
CA MET A 121 -8.24 4.63 8.17
C MET A 121 -9.05 3.44 8.76
N GLY A 122 -9.95 2.83 7.99
CA GLY A 122 -10.74 1.65 8.40
C GLY A 122 -9.93 0.34 8.46
N CYS A 123 -8.74 0.28 7.85
CA CYS A 123 -7.91 -0.94 7.85
C CYS A 123 -7.08 -1.14 9.13
N VAL A 124 -7.07 -0.18 10.04
CA VAL A 124 -6.22 -0.21 11.25
C VAL A 124 -6.41 -1.48 12.07
N PHE A 125 -5.32 -1.99 12.64
CA PHE A 125 -5.29 -3.19 13.49
C PHE A 125 -5.77 -4.49 12.82
N SER A 126 -5.90 -4.49 11.50
CA SER A 126 -6.42 -5.63 10.74
C SER A 126 -5.35 -6.64 10.38
N THR A 127 -5.77 -7.88 10.11
CA THR A 127 -4.92 -8.95 9.63
C THR A 127 -5.39 -9.43 8.26
N ILE A 128 -4.48 -9.46 7.29
CA ILE A 128 -4.68 -9.97 5.93
C ILE A 128 -3.74 -11.16 5.76
N GLU A 129 -4.29 -12.37 5.78
CA GLU A 129 -3.47 -13.58 5.84
C GLU A 129 -4.00 -14.75 5.01
N ASP A 130 -3.08 -15.58 4.55
CA ASP A 130 -3.38 -16.84 3.86
C ASP A 130 -4.27 -16.65 2.61
N ASN A 131 -4.22 -15.49 1.96
CA ASN A 131 -4.99 -15.23 0.76
C ASN A 131 -4.17 -15.53 -0.51
N HIS A 132 -4.88 -15.85 -1.58
CA HIS A 132 -4.35 -15.89 -2.93
C HIS A 132 -4.89 -14.67 -3.70
N ILE A 133 -4.01 -13.75 -4.10
CA ILE A 133 -4.40 -12.50 -4.76
C ILE A 133 -3.64 -12.39 -6.07
N HIS A 134 -4.35 -12.29 -7.19
CA HIS A 134 -3.69 -12.30 -8.49
C HIS A 134 -4.47 -11.60 -9.59
N HIS A 135 -3.79 -11.29 -10.70
CA HIS A 135 -4.38 -10.64 -11.88
C HIS A 135 -5.11 -9.32 -11.52
N ILE A 136 -4.49 -8.52 -10.67
CA ILE A 136 -5.04 -7.20 -10.31
C ILE A 136 -4.54 -6.17 -11.30
N ASN A 137 -5.48 -5.37 -11.84
CA ASN A 137 -5.25 -4.38 -12.88
C ASN A 137 -4.65 -4.98 -14.18
N ASN A 138 -4.99 -6.21 -14.50
CA ASN A 138 -4.46 -6.93 -15.65
C ASN A 138 -4.97 -6.40 -17.01
N MET A 139 -6.10 -5.69 -17.05
CA MET A 139 -6.61 -5.07 -18.28
C MET A 139 -6.01 -3.70 -18.56
N MET A 140 -5.38 -3.05 -17.58
CA MET A 140 -4.79 -1.72 -17.69
C MET A 140 -5.75 -0.64 -18.25
N GLU A 141 -7.05 -0.81 -18.05
CA GLU A 141 -8.06 0.16 -18.48
C GLU A 141 -8.09 1.41 -17.59
N LEU A 142 -7.67 1.24 -16.35
CA LEU A 142 -7.64 2.30 -15.35
C LEU A 142 -6.18 2.60 -15.01
N GLY A 143 -5.83 3.86 -15.06
CA GLY A 143 -4.49 4.33 -14.76
C GLY A 143 -4.40 5.10 -13.47
N GLY A 144 -3.18 5.39 -13.06
CA GLY A 144 -2.88 6.25 -11.94
C GLY A 144 -2.55 5.52 -10.66
N ALA A 145 -2.61 6.24 -9.56
CA ALA A 145 -2.34 5.70 -8.22
C ALA A 145 -3.43 4.73 -7.75
N GLU A 146 -3.18 4.05 -6.64
CA GLU A 146 -4.13 3.12 -6.01
C GLU A 146 -4.29 1.77 -6.73
N ILE A 147 -3.26 1.32 -7.45
CA ILE A 147 -3.27 0.06 -8.21
C ILE A 147 -2.34 -0.93 -7.52
N SER A 148 -2.89 -1.96 -6.89
CA SER A 148 -2.08 -3.04 -6.31
C SER A 148 -2.95 -4.22 -5.84
N ALA A 149 -2.33 -5.35 -5.54
CA ALA A 149 -3.04 -6.45 -4.89
C ALA A 149 -3.57 -6.04 -3.51
N ILE A 150 -2.72 -5.36 -2.72
CA ILE A 150 -3.11 -4.79 -1.42
C ILE A 150 -2.60 -3.35 -1.35
N LYS A 151 -3.48 -2.38 -1.15
CA LYS A 151 -3.14 -0.96 -1.00
C LYS A 151 -3.74 -0.40 0.27
N LEU A 152 -2.89 0.06 1.19
CA LEU A 152 -3.33 0.59 2.48
C LEU A 152 -2.75 1.97 2.78
N HIS A 153 -3.61 2.88 3.25
CA HIS A 153 -3.25 4.13 3.88
C HIS A 153 -3.56 4.07 5.38
N ALA A 154 -2.79 4.74 6.19
CA ALA A 154 -2.89 4.70 7.64
C ALA A 154 -2.89 3.24 8.18
N ALA A 155 -1.94 2.45 7.69
CA ALA A 155 -1.79 1.05 8.09
C ALA A 155 -1.19 0.95 9.50
N ILE A 156 -1.98 1.34 10.53
CA ILE A 156 -1.55 1.29 11.92
C ILE A 156 -1.74 -0.12 12.46
N ASP A 157 -0.64 -0.74 12.90
CA ASP A 157 -0.61 -2.10 13.45
C ASP A 157 -1.29 -3.15 12.54
N VAL A 158 -1.22 -2.99 11.23
CA VAL A 158 -1.74 -3.96 10.27
C VAL A 158 -0.74 -5.09 10.10
N VAL A 159 -1.23 -6.32 10.02
CA VAL A 159 -0.45 -7.52 9.73
C VAL A 159 -0.85 -8.09 8.37
N ILE A 160 0.11 -8.19 7.45
CA ILE A 160 -0.06 -8.80 6.12
C ILE A 160 0.88 -10.00 6.05
N ARG A 161 0.33 -11.21 6.09
CA ARG A 161 1.20 -12.40 6.17
C ARG A 161 0.67 -13.62 5.43
N ARG A 162 1.62 -14.45 4.96
CA ARG A 162 1.34 -15.74 4.31
C ARG A 162 0.39 -15.63 3.13
N ASN A 163 0.41 -14.48 2.44
CA ASN A 163 -0.34 -14.33 1.21
C ASN A 163 0.52 -14.77 0.01
N HIS A 164 -0.13 -15.32 -1.00
CA HIS A 164 0.44 -15.58 -2.30
C HIS A 164 -0.08 -14.53 -3.27
N ILE A 165 0.82 -13.70 -3.79
CA ILE A 165 0.48 -12.54 -4.63
C ILE A 165 1.27 -12.59 -5.93
N HIS A 166 0.56 -12.62 -7.06
CA HIS A 166 1.23 -12.67 -8.37
C HIS A 166 0.39 -12.10 -9.50
N HIS A 167 1.05 -11.82 -10.65
CA HIS A 167 0.42 -11.28 -11.85
C HIS A 167 -0.44 -10.04 -11.57
N SER A 168 -0.02 -9.23 -10.63
CA SER A 168 -0.63 -7.95 -10.31
C SER A 168 0.32 -6.83 -10.73
N THR A 169 -0.19 -5.67 -11.10
CA THR A 169 0.68 -4.54 -11.46
C THR A 169 1.59 -4.16 -10.30
N MET A 170 1.08 -4.20 -9.09
CA MET A 170 1.86 -4.07 -7.85
C MET A 170 1.35 -5.10 -6.83
N GLY A 171 2.24 -5.59 -5.99
CA GLY A 171 1.90 -6.51 -4.91
C GLY A 171 1.31 -5.78 -3.70
N ILE A 172 2.13 -5.42 -2.72
CA ILE A 172 1.71 -4.77 -1.48
C ILE A 172 2.20 -3.33 -1.47
N TRP A 173 1.31 -2.38 -1.27
CA TRP A 173 1.64 -0.98 -1.15
C TRP A 173 1.13 -0.41 0.18
N LEU A 174 2.06 -0.10 1.08
CA LEU A 174 1.81 0.66 2.29
C LEU A 174 2.14 2.12 2.02
N ASP A 175 1.09 2.91 1.82
CA ASP A 175 1.16 4.34 1.55
C ASP A 175 0.84 5.10 2.83
N TRP A 176 1.00 6.36 2.84
CA TRP A 176 0.66 7.32 3.89
C TRP A 176 0.38 6.74 5.28
N GLU A 177 1.24 7.07 6.25
CA GLU A 177 1.02 6.82 7.67
C GLU A 177 1.08 5.34 8.09
N ALA A 178 1.83 4.49 7.37
CA ALA A 178 2.10 3.15 7.87
C ALA A 178 2.95 3.24 9.16
N GLN A 179 2.39 2.74 10.27
CA GLN A 179 3.03 2.79 11.58
C GLN A 179 2.68 1.54 12.40
N GLY A 180 3.69 0.77 12.80
CA GLY A 180 3.50 -0.52 13.48
C GLY A 180 3.11 -1.66 12.52
N ALA A 181 3.08 -1.42 11.22
CA ALA A 181 2.70 -2.42 10.24
C ALA A 181 3.77 -3.53 10.12
N ARG A 182 3.30 -4.76 9.86
CA ARG A 182 4.18 -5.90 9.59
C ARG A 182 3.77 -6.63 8.32
N VAL A 183 4.72 -6.81 7.41
CA VAL A 183 4.57 -7.59 6.17
C VAL A 183 5.50 -8.80 6.26
N SER A 184 4.94 -10.01 6.39
CA SER A 184 5.76 -11.17 6.69
C SER A 184 5.30 -12.46 6.00
N GLN A 185 6.28 -13.32 5.64
CA GLN A 185 6.02 -14.66 5.13
C GLN A 185 5.16 -14.69 3.86
N ASN A 186 5.16 -13.63 3.06
CA ASN A 186 4.43 -13.58 1.80
C ASN A 186 5.31 -14.10 0.67
N LEU A 187 4.67 -14.75 -0.31
CA LEU A 187 5.27 -15.11 -1.59
C LEU A 187 4.74 -14.14 -2.64
N LEU A 188 5.65 -13.39 -3.27
CA LEU A 188 5.33 -12.43 -4.33
C LEU A 188 6.16 -12.73 -5.56
N HIS A 189 5.51 -12.85 -6.73
CA HIS A 189 6.21 -13.12 -7.98
C HIS A 189 5.39 -12.66 -9.18
N ASP A 190 6.07 -12.47 -10.31
CA ASP A 190 5.43 -12.07 -11.57
C ASP A 190 4.51 -10.85 -11.46
N ASN A 191 4.81 -9.95 -10.53
CA ASN A 191 4.11 -8.68 -10.38
C ASN A 191 4.77 -7.67 -11.33
N ASP A 192 4.10 -7.40 -12.43
CA ASP A 192 4.58 -6.46 -13.44
C ASP A 192 3.40 -5.93 -14.28
N VAL A 193 3.68 -4.89 -15.05
CA VAL A 193 2.76 -4.40 -16.08
C VAL A 193 2.56 -5.51 -17.11
N PRO A 194 1.33 -5.85 -17.50
CA PRO A 194 1.08 -6.89 -18.49
C PRO A 194 1.85 -6.65 -19.80
N GLU A 195 2.35 -7.73 -20.40
CA GLU A 195 3.10 -7.67 -21.64
C GLU A 195 2.31 -6.95 -22.75
N GLY A 196 2.96 -6.04 -23.46
CA GLY A 196 2.33 -5.24 -24.51
C GLY A 196 1.53 -4.03 -24.03
N SER A 197 1.41 -3.82 -22.72
CA SER A 197 0.80 -2.63 -22.15
C SER A 197 1.76 -1.45 -22.20
N THR A 198 1.23 -0.26 -22.49
CA THR A 198 2.00 0.97 -22.32
C THR A 198 2.16 1.26 -20.83
N LYS A 199 3.38 1.61 -20.40
CA LYS A 199 3.57 2.11 -19.04
C LYS A 199 2.66 3.31 -18.83
N LEU A 200 2.01 3.34 -17.68
CA LEU A 200 1.18 4.48 -17.33
C LEU A 200 2.02 5.75 -17.24
N GLU A 201 1.53 6.83 -17.85
CA GLU A 201 2.08 8.16 -17.61
C GLU A 201 2.01 8.45 -16.10
N GLY A 202 3.12 8.88 -15.51
CA GLY A 202 3.20 9.17 -14.09
C GLY A 202 4.13 8.26 -13.30
N GLY A 203 4.78 7.29 -13.96
CA GLY A 203 5.93 6.57 -13.38
C GLY A 203 5.59 5.62 -12.23
N MET A 204 4.38 5.10 -12.19
CA MET A 204 4.05 4.00 -11.28
C MET A 204 4.68 2.72 -11.82
N GLU A 205 5.73 2.30 -11.17
CA GLU A 205 6.46 1.09 -11.50
C GLU A 205 5.92 -0.10 -10.73
N SER A 206 5.98 -1.27 -11.34
CA SER A 206 5.66 -2.52 -10.67
C SER A 206 6.60 -2.75 -9.49
N GLN A 207 6.08 -3.26 -8.40
CA GLN A 207 6.85 -3.61 -7.20
C GLN A 207 6.18 -4.80 -6.51
N ASP A 208 6.96 -5.70 -5.92
CA ASP A 208 6.40 -6.69 -5.00
C ASP A 208 5.93 -6.02 -3.71
N ILE A 209 6.79 -5.19 -3.12
CA ILE A 209 6.44 -4.41 -1.92
C ILE A 209 6.89 -2.97 -2.11
N PHE A 210 5.99 -2.03 -1.86
CA PHE A 210 6.26 -0.61 -1.82
C PHE A 210 5.81 0.00 -0.49
N VAL A 211 6.70 0.74 0.16
CA VAL A 211 6.40 1.47 1.39
C VAL A 211 6.80 2.92 1.20
N GLU A 212 5.85 3.83 1.39
CA GLU A 212 6.13 5.26 1.25
C GLU A 212 5.40 6.14 2.30
N VAL A 213 5.89 7.33 2.47
CA VAL A 213 5.27 8.45 3.20
C VAL A 213 4.78 8.08 4.60
N GLY A 214 5.62 7.40 5.35
CA GLY A 214 5.36 7.01 6.74
C GLY A 214 6.53 7.36 7.66
N HIS A 215 6.33 7.17 8.94
CA HIS A 215 7.36 7.38 9.98
C HIS A 215 7.87 6.06 10.55
N GLY A 216 7.23 4.93 10.19
CA GLY A 216 7.52 3.66 10.83
C GLY A 216 7.06 3.61 12.31
N PRO A 217 7.42 2.57 13.03
CA PRO A 217 8.16 1.42 12.51
C PRO A 217 7.34 0.59 11.53
N THR A 218 7.98 0.06 10.49
CA THR A 218 7.41 -0.95 9.60
C THR A 218 8.36 -2.13 9.53
N LEU A 219 7.87 -3.33 9.78
CA LEU A 219 8.67 -4.55 9.71
C LEU A 219 8.31 -5.35 8.45
N ILE A 220 9.32 -5.60 7.60
CA ILE A 220 9.21 -6.47 6.43
C ILE A 220 10.11 -7.67 6.69
N ASP A 221 9.51 -8.84 6.97
CA ASP A 221 10.31 -9.99 7.37
C ASP A 221 9.88 -11.32 6.76
N ASN A 222 10.85 -12.18 6.47
CA ASN A 222 10.64 -13.53 5.97
C ASN A 222 9.81 -13.60 4.67
N ASN A 223 9.82 -12.58 3.83
CA ASN A 223 9.13 -12.60 2.54
C ASN A 223 10.05 -13.17 1.44
N ILE A 224 9.43 -13.72 0.42
CA ILE A 224 10.05 -14.15 -0.83
C ILE A 224 9.50 -13.24 -1.94
N MET A 225 10.36 -12.37 -2.49
CA MET A 225 10.05 -11.39 -3.52
C MET A 225 10.82 -11.75 -4.79
N LEU A 226 10.14 -12.25 -5.82
CA LEU A 226 10.73 -12.83 -7.01
C LEU A 226 10.48 -12.05 -8.30
N SER A 227 9.71 -10.96 -8.24
CA SER A 227 9.44 -10.11 -9.40
C SER A 227 10.66 -9.29 -9.80
N ARG A 228 10.65 -8.76 -11.00
CA ARG A 228 11.72 -7.90 -11.53
C ARG A 228 12.04 -6.71 -10.62
N TYR A 229 11.04 -6.15 -10.00
CA TYR A 229 11.14 -5.08 -9.00
C TYR A 229 10.61 -5.60 -7.66
N GLY A 230 11.51 -5.96 -6.77
CA GLY A 230 11.16 -6.61 -5.51
C GLY A 230 10.68 -5.61 -4.46
N LEU A 231 11.50 -4.62 -4.12
CA LEU A 231 11.21 -3.76 -2.98
C LEU A 231 11.56 -2.29 -3.26
N ARG A 232 10.62 -1.41 -2.94
CA ARG A 232 10.82 0.03 -2.94
C ARG A 232 10.52 0.62 -1.58
N VAL A 233 11.45 1.40 -1.07
CA VAL A 233 11.33 2.12 0.20
C VAL A 233 11.50 3.61 -0.06
N ALA A 234 10.44 4.38 0.14
CA ALA A 234 10.38 5.83 0.01
C ALA A 234 9.82 6.46 1.31
N THR A 235 10.38 6.04 2.43
CA THR A 235 9.92 6.38 3.78
C THR A 235 11.05 6.23 4.79
N GLU A 236 10.75 6.39 6.07
CA GLU A 236 11.69 6.16 7.17
C GLU A 236 11.18 5.08 8.12
N GLY A 237 12.09 4.55 8.95
CA GLY A 237 11.76 3.62 10.03
C GLY A 237 11.37 2.21 9.58
N VAL A 238 11.90 1.72 8.44
CA VAL A 238 11.63 0.37 7.94
C VAL A 238 12.74 -0.59 8.36
N ALA A 239 12.37 -1.71 8.95
CA ALA A 239 13.28 -2.83 9.21
C ALA A 239 12.99 -3.98 8.24
N MET A 240 14.02 -4.42 7.51
CA MET A 240 13.95 -5.54 6.57
C MET A 240 14.79 -6.67 7.10
N VAL A 241 14.15 -7.82 7.39
CA VAL A 241 14.77 -8.92 8.14
C VAL A 241 14.44 -10.26 7.50
N HIS A 242 15.48 -11.04 7.19
CA HIS A 242 15.34 -12.41 6.65
C HIS A 242 14.50 -12.53 5.38
N ASN A 243 14.53 -11.55 4.48
CA ASN A 243 13.85 -11.63 3.19
C ASN A 243 14.76 -12.22 2.12
N LEU A 244 14.16 -12.90 1.14
CA LEU A 244 14.78 -13.20 -0.15
C LEU A 244 14.24 -12.20 -1.18
N ILE A 245 15.13 -11.43 -1.78
CA ILE A 245 14.78 -10.38 -2.75
C ILE A 245 15.53 -10.68 -4.04
N LEU A 246 14.80 -11.12 -5.05
CA LEU A 246 15.25 -11.26 -6.43
C LEU A 246 14.85 -10.00 -7.18
N GLY A 247 15.72 -9.41 -7.96
CA GLY A 247 15.39 -8.20 -8.72
C GLY A 247 15.77 -6.90 -8.02
N ALA A 248 15.21 -5.82 -8.51
CA ALA A 248 15.61 -4.49 -8.07
C ALA A 248 15.11 -4.16 -6.66
N PHE A 249 16.01 -3.56 -5.90
CA PHE A 249 15.70 -2.93 -4.63
C PHE A 249 16.03 -1.44 -4.73
N THR A 250 15.10 -0.58 -4.34
CA THR A 250 15.30 0.86 -4.37
C THR A 250 14.97 1.52 -3.04
N MET A 251 15.83 2.46 -2.65
CA MET A 251 15.56 3.42 -1.58
C MET A 251 15.67 4.83 -2.15
N VAL A 252 14.56 5.53 -2.18
CA VAL A 252 14.49 6.85 -2.84
C VAL A 252 13.81 7.89 -1.96
N GLY A 253 14.27 9.13 -2.08
CA GLY A 253 13.71 10.26 -1.34
C GLY A 253 12.34 10.74 -1.83
N SER A 254 11.86 10.26 -2.99
CA SER A 254 10.64 10.77 -3.62
C SER A 254 9.37 10.66 -2.78
N GLY A 255 9.31 9.70 -1.87
CA GLY A 255 8.21 9.59 -0.91
C GLY A 255 8.27 10.62 0.22
N VAL A 256 9.40 11.26 0.43
CA VAL A 256 9.62 12.22 1.54
C VAL A 256 9.62 13.67 1.09
N ASP A 257 9.83 13.94 -0.19
CA ASP A 257 9.90 15.28 -0.75
C ASP A 257 8.67 15.61 -1.59
N ASN A 258 8.31 16.87 -1.61
CA ASN A 258 7.21 17.40 -2.39
C ASN A 258 7.60 18.73 -3.03
N TRP A 259 7.16 18.95 -4.26
CA TRP A 259 7.38 20.21 -4.96
C TRP A 259 6.13 21.08 -4.88
N VAL A 260 6.27 22.24 -4.29
CA VAL A 260 5.21 23.26 -4.22
C VAL A 260 5.76 24.57 -4.76
N ASP A 261 5.08 25.13 -5.75
CA ASP A 261 5.47 26.40 -6.39
C ASP A 261 6.94 26.44 -6.86
N GLY A 262 7.42 25.31 -7.42
CA GLY A 262 8.80 25.19 -7.90
C GLY A 262 9.85 25.08 -6.79
N ARG A 263 9.46 24.89 -5.55
CA ARG A 263 10.34 24.68 -4.41
C ARG A 263 10.17 23.29 -3.83
N GLU A 264 11.28 22.65 -3.55
CA GLU A 264 11.29 21.40 -2.80
C GLU A 264 10.89 21.64 -1.36
N GLN A 265 9.92 20.86 -0.89
CA GLN A 265 9.47 20.90 0.49
C GLN A 265 9.40 19.48 1.03
N ARG A 266 9.74 19.31 2.30
CA ARG A 266 9.58 18.04 2.99
C ARG A 266 8.12 17.71 3.18
N ARG A 267 7.77 16.44 2.97
CA ARG A 267 6.44 15.91 3.34
C ARG A 267 6.35 15.78 4.85
N TYR A 268 5.17 16.02 5.36
CA TYR A 268 4.84 15.78 6.76
C TYR A 268 3.48 15.10 6.86
N THR A 269 3.37 14.19 7.80
CA THR A 269 2.15 13.41 8.03
C THR A 269 1.82 13.34 9.52
N PRO A 270 0.59 12.97 9.88
CA PRO A 270 0.30 12.59 11.25
C PRO A 270 1.24 11.50 11.75
N TYR A 271 1.67 11.65 12.98
CA TYR A 271 2.36 10.62 13.74
C TYR A 271 1.46 10.19 14.90
N HIS A 272 1.19 8.91 15.00
CA HIS A 272 0.22 8.37 15.93
C HIS A 272 0.85 7.96 17.25
N ILE A 273 0.07 8.03 18.32
CA ILE A 273 0.45 7.40 19.59
C ILE A 273 0.62 5.91 19.33
N ARG A 274 1.67 5.33 19.90
CA ARG A 274 2.04 3.92 19.69
C ARG A 274 0.86 2.98 19.93
N HIS A 275 0.54 2.15 18.93
CA HIS A 275 -0.56 1.17 18.93
C HIS A 275 -1.97 1.78 19.10
N ARG A 276 -2.14 3.02 18.65
CA ARG A 276 -3.39 3.77 18.71
C ARG A 276 -3.60 4.60 17.45
N THR A 277 -4.83 5.04 17.23
CA THR A 277 -5.18 5.92 16.11
C THR A 277 -4.97 7.40 16.43
N GLU A 278 -4.87 7.75 17.70
CA GLU A 278 -4.74 9.15 18.12
C GLU A 278 -3.44 9.78 17.64
N VAL A 279 -3.57 10.95 17.06
CA VAL A 279 -2.44 11.72 16.54
C VAL A 279 -1.67 12.36 17.69
N ALA A 280 -0.38 12.03 17.79
CA ALA A 280 0.53 12.67 18.74
C ALA A 280 1.03 14.03 18.22
N GLY A 281 1.08 14.21 16.90
CA GLY A 281 1.53 15.43 16.25
C GLY A 281 1.73 15.24 14.75
N MET A 282 2.14 16.29 14.07
CA MET A 282 2.57 16.27 12.67
C MET A 282 4.09 16.21 12.64
N MET A 283 4.64 15.22 11.93
CA MET A 283 6.07 15.05 11.79
C MET A 283 6.52 15.13 10.34
N THR A 284 7.68 15.72 10.13
CA THR A 284 8.35 15.75 8.82
C THR A 284 9.05 14.43 8.60
N ILE A 285 8.91 13.86 7.41
CA ILE A 285 9.60 12.64 7.00
C ILE A 285 11.03 13.02 6.57
N LEU A 286 12.02 12.39 7.16
CA LEU A 286 13.43 12.69 6.95
C LEU A 286 14.17 11.63 6.12
N HIS A 287 13.49 10.55 5.77
CA HIS A 287 14.05 9.44 5.00
C HIS A 287 15.30 8.83 5.65
N GLY A 288 15.13 8.23 6.79
CA GLY A 288 16.24 7.62 7.54
C GLY A 288 15.78 6.45 8.41
N ASP A 289 16.70 5.97 9.26
CA ASP A 289 16.49 4.86 10.20
C ASP A 289 15.94 3.58 9.55
N ASN A 290 16.37 3.30 8.31
CA ASN A 290 16.05 2.05 7.64
C ASN A 290 17.13 1.00 7.95
N ARG A 291 16.73 -0.21 8.30
CA ARG A 291 17.62 -1.25 8.82
C ARG A 291 17.47 -2.55 8.06
N PHE A 292 18.61 -3.21 7.82
CA PHE A 292 18.68 -4.45 7.05
C PHE A 292 19.42 -5.51 7.85
N TYR A 293 18.76 -6.65 8.07
CA TYR A 293 19.35 -7.79 8.79
C TYR A 293 19.10 -9.09 8.06
N ASN A 294 20.17 -9.84 7.77
CA ASN A 294 20.11 -11.21 7.26
C ASN A 294 19.21 -11.40 6.04
N ASN A 295 19.14 -10.40 5.14
CA ASN A 295 18.43 -10.56 3.88
C ASN A 295 19.36 -11.20 2.84
N ILE A 296 18.76 -11.90 1.89
CA ILE A 296 19.44 -12.43 0.71
C ILE A 296 18.98 -11.60 -0.48
N PHE A 297 19.94 -10.91 -1.12
CA PHE A 297 19.70 -10.16 -2.35
C PHE A 297 20.29 -10.97 -3.51
N VAL A 298 19.47 -11.23 -4.51
CA VAL A 298 19.89 -11.95 -5.72
C VAL A 298 19.61 -11.08 -6.92
N GLN A 299 20.62 -10.79 -7.70
CA GLN A 299 20.45 -10.05 -8.95
C GLN A 299 19.80 -10.97 -9.99
N GLY A 300 18.48 -10.88 -10.14
CA GLY A 300 17.71 -11.71 -11.06
C GLY A 300 17.82 -11.24 -12.51
N HIS A 301 17.94 -9.95 -12.74
CA HIS A 301 18.05 -9.36 -14.09
C HIS A 301 19.19 -8.34 -14.12
N PRO A 302 20.08 -8.41 -15.14
CA PRO A 302 21.07 -7.37 -15.30
C PRO A 302 20.35 -6.04 -15.60
N ILE A 303 20.70 -5.01 -14.86
CA ILE A 303 20.28 -3.65 -15.19
C ILE A 303 21.12 -3.23 -16.39
N THR A 304 20.51 -3.22 -17.57
CA THR A 304 21.19 -2.75 -18.78
C THR A 304 21.03 -1.23 -18.86
N ASN A 305 22.09 -0.55 -19.30
CA ASN A 305 22.04 0.90 -19.59
C ASN A 305 21.07 1.28 -20.73
N GLU A 306 20.42 0.28 -21.32
CA GLU A 306 19.48 0.40 -22.43
C GLU A 306 18.01 0.41 -22.02
N GLU A 307 17.73 0.21 -20.73
CA GLU A 307 16.35 0.40 -20.23
C GLU A 307 15.94 1.87 -20.40
N PRO A 308 14.69 2.13 -20.82
CA PRO A 308 14.26 3.49 -21.10
C PRO A 308 14.51 4.41 -19.90
N LYS A 309 15.21 5.50 -20.13
CA LYS A 309 15.53 6.53 -19.12
C LYS A 309 14.30 7.34 -18.70
N GLU A 310 13.12 6.76 -18.80
CA GLU A 310 11.85 7.49 -18.73
C GLU A 310 11.38 7.75 -17.29
N SER A 311 11.98 7.11 -16.30
CA SER A 311 11.68 7.43 -14.90
C SER A 311 12.92 7.91 -14.17
N PRO A 312 12.87 9.07 -13.49
CA PRO A 312 13.96 9.49 -12.60
C PRO A 312 14.25 8.46 -11.50
N PHE A 313 13.35 7.51 -11.26
CA PHE A 313 13.53 6.43 -10.30
C PHE A 313 14.42 5.30 -10.82
N HIS A 314 14.42 5.02 -12.12
CA HIS A 314 15.34 4.04 -12.71
C HIS A 314 16.81 4.43 -12.59
N GLN A 315 17.11 5.73 -12.52
CA GLN A 315 18.47 6.24 -12.34
C GLN A 315 18.99 6.07 -10.91
N GLN A 316 18.09 5.80 -9.96
CA GLN A 316 18.42 5.58 -8.55
C GLN A 316 18.35 4.12 -8.14
N VAL A 317 18.28 3.22 -9.11
CA VAL A 317 18.35 1.78 -8.84
C VAL A 317 19.63 1.48 -8.08
N CYS A 318 19.44 0.91 -6.97
CA CYS A 318 20.36 0.79 -5.87
C CYS A 318 21.76 0.30 -6.27
N LEU A 319 22.73 1.13 -6.03
CA LEU A 319 24.14 0.76 -5.95
C LEU A 319 24.46 -0.16 -4.75
N LEU A 320 23.45 -0.74 -4.08
CA LEU A 320 23.66 -1.67 -2.98
C LEU A 320 24.46 -2.92 -3.41
N TYR A 321 24.39 -3.28 -4.69
CA TYR A 321 25.24 -4.36 -5.24
C TYR A 321 26.72 -4.01 -5.32
N THR A 322 27.07 -2.75 -5.20
CA THR A 322 28.47 -2.28 -5.28
C THR A 322 28.97 -1.64 -4.00
N SER A 323 28.09 -1.44 -3.03
CA SER A 323 28.48 -0.87 -1.73
C SER A 323 28.95 -1.97 -0.80
N PRO A 324 30.19 -1.94 -0.30
CA PRO A 324 30.61 -2.90 0.70
C PRO A 324 29.72 -2.80 1.94
N SER A 325 29.42 -3.97 2.52
CA SER A 325 28.71 -4.03 3.79
C SER A 325 29.35 -3.08 4.82
N PRO A 326 28.60 -2.47 5.72
CA PRO A 326 29.20 -1.69 6.82
C PRO A 326 30.28 -2.42 7.62
N ARG A 327 30.30 -3.77 7.58
CA ARG A 327 31.36 -4.60 8.17
C ARG A 327 32.67 -4.57 7.38
N ASP A 328 32.61 -4.22 6.10
CA ASP A 328 33.81 -4.21 5.24
C ASP A 328 34.54 -2.86 5.28
N ARG A 329 34.10 -1.94 6.12
CA ARG A 329 34.72 -0.60 6.34
C ARG A 329 35.50 -0.48 7.64
N GLN A 330 35.87 -1.59 8.28
CA GLN A 330 36.77 -1.58 9.45
C GLN A 330 38.20 -1.85 9.04
#